data_239380cc3c28db9713bc63df9cae0684
#
_entry.id   239380cc3c28db9713bc63df9cae0684
#
_cell.length_a   1.000
_cell.length_b   1.000
_cell.length_c   1.000
_cell.angle_alpha   90.00
_cell.angle_beta   90.00
_cell.angle_gamma   90.00
#
_symmetry.space_group_name_H-M   'P 1'
#
loop_
_entity.id
_entity.type
_entity.pdbx_description
1 polymer ?
#
loop_
_entity_poly.entity_id
_entity_poly.type
_entity_poly.pdbx_seq_one_letter_code
_entity_poly.pdbx_strand_id
1 'polypeptide(L)'
;MSILKKKHLAKILSGLDGYRNPKPELEQYETPGDTAAEMIWMADLRGKLKEKVVADLGCGTGILAVGSALLGARKVYALDIDKEAVEVARANATKLNVLDKIEFLVMDVREFDRKVD
;
A
#
# COMPACT_ATOMS: atom_id res chain seq x y z
N MET A 1 16.63 10.20 6.34
CA MET A 1 16.05 9.96 7.66
C MET A 1 14.62 10.48 7.69
N SER A 2 13.72 9.66 8.17
CA SER A 2 12.33 10.07 8.26
C SER A 2 12.08 10.85 9.54
N ILE A 3 11.45 12.02 9.41
CA ILE A 3 10.97 12.80 10.56
C ILE A 3 9.48 12.56 10.79
N LEU A 4 8.91 11.65 10.03
CA LEU A 4 7.49 11.34 10.11
C LEU A 4 7.18 10.56 11.38
N LYS A 5 6.20 11.01 12.12
CA LYS A 5 5.73 10.31 13.31
C LYS A 5 4.54 9.43 12.95
N LYS A 6 4.33 8.36 13.74
CA LYS A 6 3.24 7.43 13.48
C LYS A 6 1.88 8.12 13.36
N LYS A 7 1.58 9.09 14.22
CA LYS A 7 0.31 9.80 14.16
C LYS A 7 0.16 10.62 12.88
N HIS A 8 1.27 11.13 12.35
CA HIS A 8 1.24 11.86 11.09
C HIS A 8 1.00 10.91 9.92
N LEU A 9 1.65 9.74 9.97
CA LEU A 9 1.42 8.71 8.97
C LEU A 9 -0.05 8.28 8.98
N ALA A 10 -0.63 8.07 10.15
CA ALA A 10 -2.03 7.71 10.28
C ALA A 10 -2.95 8.76 9.63
N LYS A 11 -2.65 10.03 9.88
CA LYS A 11 -3.42 11.12 9.30
C LYS A 11 -3.32 11.15 7.78
N ILE A 12 -2.11 10.98 7.25
CA ILE A 12 -1.87 10.96 5.80
C ILE A 12 -2.64 9.80 5.16
N LEU A 13 -2.53 8.61 5.72
CA LEU A 13 -3.18 7.42 5.18
C LEU A 13 -4.70 7.51 5.29
N SER A 14 -5.21 8.14 6.33
CA SER A 14 -6.65 8.34 6.50
C SER A 14 -7.24 9.27 5.43
N GLY A 15 -6.41 10.09 4.80
CA GLY A 15 -6.84 11.00 3.75
C GLY A 15 -6.87 10.39 2.36
N LEU A 16 -6.47 9.13 2.20
CA LEU A 16 -6.48 8.47 0.91
C LEU A 16 -7.90 8.07 0.50
N ASP A 17 -8.11 7.92 -0.80
CA ASP A 17 -9.39 7.50 -1.33
C ASP A 17 -9.62 6.01 -1.09
N GLY A 18 -10.85 5.65 -0.76
CA GLY A 18 -11.27 4.27 -0.58
C GLY A 18 -11.87 3.68 -1.84
N TYR A 19 -12.47 2.51 -1.69
CA TYR A 19 -13.14 1.82 -2.80
C TYR A 19 -14.27 2.68 -3.36
N ARG A 20 -14.33 2.79 -4.70
CA ARG A 20 -15.43 3.48 -5.38
C ARG A 20 -16.70 2.63 -5.37
N ASN A 21 -16.53 1.34 -5.66
CA ASN A 21 -17.62 0.37 -5.72
C ASN A 21 -17.20 -0.89 -4.99
N PRO A 22 -17.30 -0.91 -3.66
CA PRO A 22 -16.92 -2.10 -2.90
C PRO A 22 -17.69 -3.33 -3.36
N LYS A 23 -16.98 -4.44 -3.56
CA LYS A 23 -17.56 -5.69 -4.03
C LYS A 23 -17.56 -6.70 -2.88
N PRO A 24 -18.74 -6.98 -2.29
CA PRO A 24 -18.81 -7.89 -1.14
C PRO A 24 -18.25 -9.28 -1.44
N GLU A 25 -18.41 -9.76 -2.68
CA GLU A 25 -17.90 -11.08 -3.09
C GLU A 25 -16.38 -11.16 -3.07
N LEU A 26 -15.68 -10.01 -3.08
CA LEU A 26 -14.24 -9.95 -2.97
C LEU A 26 -13.78 -9.56 -1.57
N GLU A 27 -14.71 -9.45 -0.64
CA GLU A 27 -14.41 -9.06 0.75
C GLU A 27 -13.57 -7.79 0.85
N GLN A 28 -14.02 -6.77 0.13
CA GLN A 28 -13.30 -5.49 0.06
C GLN A 28 -13.69 -4.59 1.23
N TYR A 29 -12.85 -4.61 2.25
CA TYR A 29 -12.99 -3.74 3.41
C TYR A 29 -11.83 -2.79 3.47
N GLU A 30 -12.11 -1.51 3.77
CA GLU A 30 -11.06 -0.52 3.88
C GLU A 30 -10.33 -0.69 5.21
N THR A 31 -9.01 -0.71 5.14
CA THR A 31 -8.18 -0.69 6.34
C THR A 31 -8.18 0.75 6.88
N PRO A 32 -8.59 0.97 8.12
CA PRO A 32 -8.52 2.31 8.70
C PRO A 32 -7.09 2.84 8.69
N GLY A 33 -6.95 4.15 8.52
CA GLY A 33 -5.63 4.78 8.43
C GLY A 33 -4.76 4.56 9.66
N ASP A 34 -5.33 4.58 10.85
CA ASP A 34 -4.58 4.34 12.07
C ASP A 34 -4.11 2.89 12.17
N THR A 35 -4.93 1.94 11.75
CA THR A 35 -4.55 0.52 11.70
C THR A 35 -3.43 0.30 10.69
N ALA A 36 -3.57 0.88 9.50
CA ALA A 36 -2.54 0.78 8.47
C ALA A 36 -1.23 1.38 8.97
N ALA A 37 -1.29 2.55 9.59
CA ALA A 37 -0.11 3.21 10.13
C ALA A 37 0.57 2.36 11.19
N GLU A 38 -0.20 1.71 12.05
CA GLU A 38 0.34 0.81 13.08
C GLU A 38 1.11 -0.35 12.45
N MET A 39 0.52 -0.99 11.44
CA MET A 39 1.16 -2.11 10.74
C MET A 39 2.45 -1.68 10.05
N ILE A 40 2.41 -0.59 9.32
CA ILE A 40 3.56 -0.08 8.56
C ILE A 40 4.66 0.38 9.50
N TRP A 41 4.30 1.09 10.56
CA TRP A 41 5.25 1.57 11.55
C TRP A 41 5.99 0.42 12.22
N MET A 42 5.24 -0.62 12.61
CA MET A 42 5.82 -1.82 13.22
C MET A 42 6.79 -2.50 12.26
N ALA A 43 6.42 -2.64 10.98
CA ALA A 43 7.30 -3.24 9.98
C ALA A 43 8.58 -2.41 9.81
N ASP A 44 8.47 -1.09 9.82
CA ASP A 44 9.63 -0.21 9.70
C ASP A 44 10.56 -0.35 10.90
N LEU A 45 10.00 -0.40 12.11
CA LEU A 45 10.81 -0.58 13.32
C LEU A 45 11.59 -1.90 13.31
N ARG A 46 11.05 -2.91 12.63
CA ARG A 46 11.70 -4.22 12.50
C ARG A 46 12.65 -4.30 11.31
N GLY A 47 12.90 -3.18 10.63
CA GLY A 47 13.82 -3.14 9.50
C GLY A 47 13.30 -3.84 8.26
N LYS A 48 11.97 -3.93 8.08
CA LYS A 48 11.38 -4.68 6.97
C LYS A 48 11.00 -3.81 5.78
N LEU A 49 11.15 -2.49 5.86
CA LEU A 49 10.73 -1.59 4.80
C LEU A 49 11.86 -0.85 4.10
N LYS A 50 12.72 -0.15 4.85
CA LYS A 50 13.76 0.69 4.24
C LYS A 50 14.68 -0.12 3.35
N GLU A 51 14.80 0.33 2.10
CA GLU A 51 15.64 -0.30 1.07
C GLU A 51 15.21 -1.70 0.69
N LYS A 52 14.01 -2.13 1.10
CA LYS A 52 13.50 -3.46 0.82
C LYS A 52 12.57 -3.46 -0.39
N VAL A 53 12.47 -4.62 -1.03
CA VAL A 53 11.48 -4.88 -2.07
C VAL A 53 10.32 -5.58 -1.39
N VAL A 54 9.14 -4.98 -1.46
CA VAL A 54 7.95 -5.39 -0.71
C VAL A 54 6.84 -5.76 -1.67
N ALA A 55 6.01 -6.71 -1.30
CA ALA A 55 4.81 -7.03 -2.06
C ALA A 55 3.58 -6.83 -1.18
N ASP A 56 2.59 -6.13 -1.71
CA ASP A 56 1.28 -5.96 -1.10
C ASP A 56 0.30 -6.81 -1.90
N LEU A 57 0.05 -8.01 -1.40
CA LEU A 57 -0.79 -9.00 -2.07
C LEU A 57 -2.25 -8.78 -1.71
N GLY A 58 -3.05 -8.38 -2.70
CA GLY A 58 -4.40 -7.92 -2.44
C GLY A 58 -4.40 -6.49 -1.95
N CYS A 59 -3.77 -5.60 -2.72
CA CYS A 59 -3.52 -4.23 -2.27
C CYS A 59 -4.76 -3.36 -2.09
N GLY A 60 -5.89 -3.75 -2.67
CA GLY A 60 -7.10 -2.92 -2.62
C GLY A 60 -6.81 -1.52 -3.14
N THR A 61 -7.15 -0.52 -2.33
CA THR A 61 -6.95 0.89 -2.70
C THR A 61 -5.54 1.41 -2.36
N GLY A 62 -4.63 0.52 -1.95
CA GLY A 62 -3.21 0.80 -1.90
C GLY A 62 -2.68 1.40 -0.60
N ILE A 63 -3.47 1.40 0.47
CA ILE A 63 -3.06 2.09 1.70
C ILE A 63 -1.75 1.53 2.29
N LEU A 64 -1.58 0.20 2.30
CA LEU A 64 -0.35 -0.40 2.83
C LEU A 64 0.83 -0.22 1.86
N ALA A 65 0.57 -0.35 0.55
CA ALA A 65 1.61 -0.15 -0.46
C ALA A 65 2.15 1.28 -0.42
N VAL A 66 1.24 2.26 -0.37
CA VAL A 66 1.62 3.67 -0.31
C VAL A 66 2.38 3.96 0.98
N GLY A 67 1.88 3.44 2.11
CA GLY A 67 2.57 3.62 3.40
C GLY A 67 3.97 3.03 3.40
N SER A 68 4.14 1.85 2.80
CA SER A 68 5.46 1.21 2.69
C SER A 68 6.42 2.06 1.86
N ALA A 69 5.95 2.61 0.74
CA ALA A 69 6.77 3.48 -0.10
C ALA A 69 7.15 4.76 0.64
N LEU A 70 6.21 5.34 1.40
CA LEU A 70 6.48 6.56 2.18
C LEU A 70 7.57 6.33 3.23
N LEU A 71 7.64 5.15 3.81
CA LEU A 71 8.65 4.85 4.83
C LEU A 71 9.93 4.27 4.27
N GLY A 72 10.12 4.33 2.95
CA GLY A 72 11.42 4.09 2.36
C GLY A 72 11.62 2.74 1.69
N ALA A 73 10.57 1.99 1.42
CA ALA A 73 10.72 0.78 0.60
C ALA A 73 11.37 1.15 -0.73
N ARG A 74 12.30 0.33 -1.18
CA ARG A 74 12.98 0.58 -2.45
C ARG A 74 12.03 0.37 -3.62
N LYS A 75 11.20 -0.66 -3.53
CA LYS A 75 10.18 -0.96 -4.52
C LYS A 75 9.04 -1.71 -3.87
N VAL A 76 7.82 -1.42 -4.30
CA VAL A 76 6.63 -2.13 -3.84
C VAL A 76 5.92 -2.70 -5.06
N TYR A 77 5.64 -4.00 -5.03
CA TYR A 77 4.70 -4.61 -5.97
C TYR A 77 3.33 -4.59 -5.29
N ALA A 78 2.36 -3.95 -5.92
CA ALA A 78 1.01 -3.86 -5.36
C ALA A 78 0.05 -4.50 -6.35
N LEU A 79 -0.61 -5.57 -5.95
CA LEU A 79 -1.46 -6.30 -6.86
C LEU A 79 -2.81 -6.62 -6.26
N ASP A 80 -3.81 -6.63 -7.11
CA ASP A 80 -5.16 -6.99 -6.75
C ASP A 80 -5.86 -7.51 -8.00
N ILE A 81 -6.86 -8.35 -7.81
CA ILE A 81 -7.63 -8.89 -8.92
C ILE A 81 -8.64 -7.85 -9.44
N ASP A 82 -8.99 -6.87 -8.62
CA ASP A 82 -9.95 -5.83 -8.98
C ASP A 82 -9.26 -4.65 -9.63
N LYS A 83 -9.43 -4.51 -10.95
CA LYS A 83 -8.84 -3.42 -11.71
C LYS A 83 -9.23 -2.04 -11.17
N GLU A 84 -10.49 -1.88 -10.77
CA GLU A 84 -10.98 -0.58 -10.27
C GLU A 84 -10.26 -0.19 -8.97
N ALA A 85 -10.05 -1.16 -8.08
CA ALA A 85 -9.30 -0.90 -6.85
C ALA A 85 -7.87 -0.48 -7.16
N VAL A 86 -7.23 -1.17 -8.12
CA VAL A 86 -5.86 -0.82 -8.53
C VAL A 86 -5.80 0.59 -9.11
N GLU A 87 -6.82 1.03 -9.84
CA GLU A 87 -6.88 2.39 -10.35
C GLU A 87 -6.92 3.42 -9.21
N VAL A 88 -7.70 3.15 -8.17
CA VAL A 88 -7.73 4.02 -6.98
C VAL A 88 -6.37 4.01 -6.27
N ALA A 89 -5.76 2.83 -6.14
CA ALA A 89 -4.45 2.71 -5.51
C ALA A 89 -3.40 3.54 -6.27
N ARG A 90 -3.43 3.50 -7.59
CA ARG A 90 -2.52 4.31 -8.42
C ARG A 90 -2.75 5.80 -8.21
N ALA A 91 -4.01 6.22 -8.12
CA ALA A 91 -4.34 7.63 -7.85
C ALA A 91 -3.84 8.05 -6.47
N ASN A 92 -3.98 7.19 -5.48
CA ASN A 92 -3.47 7.46 -4.13
C ASN A 92 -1.94 7.61 -4.12
N ALA A 93 -1.24 6.73 -4.85
CA ALA A 93 0.22 6.81 -4.96
C ALA A 93 0.65 8.10 -5.65
N THR A 94 -0.08 8.52 -6.67
CA THR A 94 0.19 9.78 -7.37
C THR A 94 0.01 10.98 -6.43
N LYS A 95 -1.07 10.97 -5.66
CA LYS A 95 -1.37 12.04 -4.70
C LYS A 95 -0.22 12.27 -3.71
N LEU A 96 0.44 11.20 -3.30
CA LEU A 96 1.52 11.26 -2.31
C LEU A 96 2.92 11.19 -2.91
N ASN A 97 3.02 11.29 -4.24
CA ASN A 97 4.32 11.33 -4.94
C ASN A 97 5.18 10.08 -4.74
N VAL A 98 4.57 8.91 -4.67
CA VAL A 98 5.29 7.65 -4.53
C VAL A 98 5.01 6.68 -5.68
N LEU A 99 4.36 7.16 -6.74
CA LEU A 99 4.01 6.31 -7.87
C LEU A 99 5.22 5.61 -8.50
N ASP A 100 6.34 6.30 -8.56
CA ASP A 100 7.56 5.77 -9.16
C ASP A 100 8.17 4.60 -8.37
N LYS A 101 7.77 4.42 -7.13
CA LYS A 101 8.26 3.32 -6.29
C LYS A 101 7.38 2.09 -6.31
N ILE A 102 6.20 2.18 -6.92
CA ILE A 102 5.20 1.11 -6.85
C ILE A 102 4.88 0.61 -8.24
N GLU A 103 5.00 -0.69 -8.43
CA GLU A 103 4.53 -1.33 -9.65
C GLU A 103 3.17 -1.96 -9.36
N PHE A 104 2.13 -1.46 -10.04
CA PHE A 104 0.77 -1.94 -9.86
C PHE A 104 0.44 -3.03 -10.87
N LEU A 105 -0.13 -4.13 -10.39
CA LEU A 105 -0.45 -5.29 -11.22
C LEU A 105 -1.89 -5.73 -10.95
N VAL A 106 -2.68 -5.87 -12.01
CA VAL A 106 -4.01 -6.46 -11.91
C VAL A 106 -3.85 -7.94 -12.19
N MET A 107 -3.83 -8.75 -11.13
CA MET A 107 -3.61 -10.18 -11.27
C MET A 107 -4.03 -10.91 -10.00
N ASP A 108 -4.19 -12.22 -10.14
CA ASP A 108 -4.43 -13.11 -9.00
C ASP A 108 -3.12 -13.28 -8.23
N VAL A 109 -3.18 -13.18 -6.90
CA VAL A 109 -1.98 -13.29 -6.06
C VAL A 109 -1.28 -14.66 -6.25
N ARG A 110 -2.01 -15.69 -6.64
CA ARG A 110 -1.43 -17.01 -6.87
C ARG A 110 -0.48 -17.05 -8.08
N GLU A 111 -0.57 -16.04 -8.94
CA GLU A 111 0.28 -15.96 -10.15
C GLU A 111 1.49 -15.06 -9.95
N PHE A 112 1.62 -14.46 -8.78
CA PHE A 112 2.73 -13.55 -8.49
C PHE A 112 4.02 -14.35 -8.31
N ASP A 113 5.06 -14.01 -9.08
CA ASP A 113 6.32 -14.74 -9.10
C ASP A 113 7.57 -13.87 -8.96
N ARG A 114 7.40 -12.60 -8.57
CA ARG A 114 8.54 -11.68 -8.43
C ARG A 114 9.27 -11.91 -7.11
N LYS A 115 10.57 -11.64 -7.12
CA LYS A 115 11.37 -11.74 -5.90
C LYS A 115 11.14 -10.54 -5.00
N VAL A 116 10.91 -10.82 -3.72
CA VAL A 116 10.76 -9.77 -2.70
C VAL A 116 11.58 -10.13 -1.47
N ASP A 117 11.80 -9.17 -0.61
CA ASP A 117 12.53 -9.37 0.65
C ASP A 117 11.68 -9.97 1.79
#